data_2e29bef8dd792634c07b6347f2ab3074
#
_entry.id   2e29bef8dd792634c07b6347f2ab3074
#
_cell.length_a   1.000
_cell.length_b   1.000
_cell.length_c   1.000
_cell.angle_alpha   90.00
_cell.angle_beta   90.00
_cell.angle_gamma   90.00
#
_symmetry.space_group_name_H-M   'P 1'
#
loop_
_entity.id
_entity.type
_entity.pdbx_description
1 polymer ?
#
loop_
_entity_poly.entity_id
_entity_poly.type
_entity_poly.pdbx_seq_one_letter_code
_entity_poly.pdbx_strand_id
1 'polypeptide(L)'
;MKVFSFIAVLGLLSLSSFNTPPTYKMAKLKYNGGGDWYGDRTALPNLIKFCNENLKTNFQAEDEVVEVGSAEIFNYPFIFMTGHGNVIFSDQEAGNLRKYLTGGGFLHICDNYGLDKFIRPQMKKVFPELDFVELPLNYPIYHQKYDFANGLPKVHEHEGGRAQGFGLIYKGRLVCFYDYECDLGNGWEDFGTYAGDTQETRIKALKMGANLVQYALTQ
;
A
#
# COMPACT_ATOMS: atom_id res chain seq x y z
N MET A 1 -6.43 65.75 45.72
CA MET A 1 -7.01 64.51 45.30
C MET A 1 -6.25 64.03 44.05
N LYS A 2 -5.41 62.99 44.19
CA LYS A 2 -4.68 62.40 43.05
C LYS A 2 -5.41 61.12 42.66
N VAL A 3 -5.95 61.10 41.43
CA VAL A 3 -6.61 59.93 40.85
C VAL A 3 -5.54 59.03 40.21
N PHE A 4 -5.40 57.82 40.72
CA PHE A 4 -4.54 56.78 40.12
C PHE A 4 -5.38 55.99 39.11
N SER A 5 -5.04 56.10 37.79
CA SER A 5 -5.58 55.22 36.75
C SER A 5 -4.82 53.91 36.74
N PHE A 6 -5.53 52.82 37.02
CA PHE A 6 -5.02 51.46 36.83
C PHE A 6 -5.28 51.05 35.37
N ILE A 7 -4.22 50.85 34.62
CA ILE A 7 -4.28 50.23 33.26
C ILE A 7 -4.12 48.73 33.46
N ALA A 8 -5.19 47.99 33.28
CA ALA A 8 -5.15 46.53 33.22
C ALA A 8 -4.69 46.08 31.83
N VAL A 9 -3.47 45.52 31.73
CA VAL A 9 -2.96 44.89 30.53
C VAL A 9 -3.50 43.47 30.48
N LEU A 10 -4.52 43.22 29.64
CA LEU A 10 -4.98 41.86 29.31
C LEU A 10 -3.97 41.23 28.36
N GLY A 11 -3.13 40.34 28.87
CA GLY A 11 -2.26 39.49 28.04
C GLY A 11 -3.11 38.43 27.33
N LEU A 12 -3.28 38.54 26.00
CA LEU A 12 -3.79 37.46 25.19
C LEU A 12 -2.73 36.34 25.10
N LEU A 13 -2.95 35.27 25.87
CA LEU A 13 -2.26 34.02 25.70
C LEU A 13 -2.85 33.33 24.42
N SER A 14 -2.19 33.50 23.30
CA SER A 14 -2.46 32.68 22.11
C SER A 14 -2.01 31.25 22.38
N LEU A 15 -2.97 30.36 22.67
CA LEU A 15 -2.80 28.93 22.68
C LEU A 15 -2.60 28.47 21.22
N SER A 16 -1.35 28.44 20.77
CA SER A 16 -1.00 27.71 19.57
C SER A 16 -1.20 26.22 19.87
N SER A 17 -2.35 25.68 19.50
CA SER A 17 -2.53 24.24 19.43
C SER A 17 -1.58 23.71 18.36
N PHE A 18 -0.50 23.05 18.79
CA PHE A 18 0.32 22.22 17.91
C PHE A 18 -0.55 21.04 17.43
N ASN A 19 -1.25 21.22 16.31
CA ASN A 19 -1.85 20.10 15.61
C ASN A 19 -0.69 19.26 15.06
N THR A 20 -0.28 18.23 15.78
CA THR A 20 0.53 17.17 15.19
C THR A 20 -0.27 16.59 14.02
N PRO A 21 0.29 16.54 12.80
CA PRO A 21 -0.42 15.96 11.67
C PRO A 21 -0.82 14.52 12.03
N PRO A 22 -1.99 14.04 11.55
CA PRO A 22 -2.45 12.69 11.83
C PRO A 22 -1.38 11.69 11.36
N THR A 23 -1.10 10.71 12.20
CA THR A 23 -0.17 9.63 11.87
C THR A 23 -0.96 8.49 11.26
N TYR A 24 -0.61 8.10 10.04
CA TYR A 24 -1.23 6.98 9.35
C TYR A 24 -0.47 5.68 9.63
N LYS A 25 -1.12 4.55 9.37
CA LYS A 25 -0.54 3.22 9.48
C LYS A 25 -0.69 2.49 8.15
N MET A 26 0.24 1.60 7.86
CA MET A 26 0.10 0.58 6.82
C MET A 26 -0.04 -0.79 7.47
N ALA A 27 -0.71 -1.71 6.80
CA ALA A 27 -0.86 -3.05 7.30
C ALA A 27 -0.58 -4.10 6.24
N LYS A 28 -0.07 -5.24 6.69
CA LYS A 28 0.01 -6.47 5.93
C LYS A 28 -1.29 -7.26 6.10
N LEU A 29 -1.85 -7.75 5.00
CA LEU A 29 -3.11 -8.50 5.01
C LEU A 29 -2.88 -9.95 5.42
N LYS A 30 -3.46 -10.37 6.54
CA LYS A 30 -3.51 -11.76 6.97
C LYS A 30 -4.75 -12.43 6.39
N TYR A 31 -4.54 -13.48 5.63
CA TYR A 31 -5.58 -14.27 4.97
C TYR A 31 -5.49 -15.76 5.34
N ASN A 32 -6.56 -16.51 5.04
CA ASN A 32 -6.64 -17.94 5.22
C ASN A 32 -6.26 -18.69 3.94
N GLY A 33 -6.12 -20.03 4.04
CA GLY A 33 -5.85 -20.90 2.90
C GLY A 33 -4.50 -21.59 2.94
N GLY A 34 -3.62 -21.20 3.89
CA GLY A 34 -2.32 -21.85 4.10
C GLY A 34 -1.17 -21.22 3.33
N GLY A 35 -1.41 -20.11 2.60
CA GLY A 35 -0.33 -19.30 2.04
C GLY A 35 0.41 -18.54 3.13
N ASP A 36 1.68 -18.20 2.85
CA ASP A 36 2.60 -17.55 3.79
C ASP A 36 2.48 -16.02 3.78
N TRP A 37 1.27 -15.50 4.06
CA TRP A 37 0.98 -14.06 4.16
C TRP A 37 2.00 -13.27 5.00
N TYR A 38 2.74 -13.94 5.86
CA TYR A 38 3.77 -13.39 6.75
C TYR A 38 5.16 -13.26 6.08
N GLY A 39 5.27 -13.60 4.80
CA GLY A 39 6.47 -13.33 3.98
C GLY A 39 6.82 -11.85 3.91
N ASP A 40 7.94 -11.54 3.27
CA ASP A 40 8.43 -10.16 3.04
C ASP A 40 8.43 -9.32 4.33
N ARG A 41 9.18 -9.78 5.32
CA ARG A 41 9.08 -9.26 6.70
C ARG A 41 9.52 -7.81 6.84
N THR A 42 10.53 -7.41 6.10
CA THR A 42 11.10 -6.06 6.18
C THR A 42 10.59 -5.15 5.06
N ALA A 43 9.81 -5.70 4.11
CA ALA A 43 9.34 -4.98 2.93
C ALA A 43 8.51 -3.74 3.30
N LEU A 44 7.46 -3.92 4.09
CA LEU A 44 6.56 -2.81 4.42
C LEU A 44 7.20 -1.75 5.32
N PRO A 45 7.99 -2.10 6.38
CA PRO A 45 8.78 -1.13 7.14
C PRO A 45 9.76 -0.32 6.27
N ASN A 46 10.43 -0.96 5.32
CA ASN A 46 11.35 -0.27 4.40
C ASN A 46 10.59 0.67 3.45
N LEU A 47 9.43 0.26 2.92
CA LEU A 47 8.58 1.12 2.11
C LEU A 47 8.07 2.31 2.91
N ILE A 48 7.61 2.11 4.13
CA ILE A 48 7.17 3.17 5.06
C ILE A 48 8.28 4.20 5.25
N LYS A 49 9.49 3.73 5.61
CA LYS A 49 10.65 4.60 5.77
C LYS A 49 10.93 5.39 4.50
N PHE A 50 10.95 4.73 3.34
CA PHE A 50 11.19 5.38 2.07
C PHE A 50 10.13 6.45 1.75
N CYS A 51 8.85 6.16 2.00
CA CYS A 51 7.76 7.11 1.79
C CYS A 51 7.86 8.32 2.74
N ASN A 52 8.13 8.10 4.02
CA ASN A 52 8.29 9.20 4.98
C ASN A 52 9.45 10.14 4.58
N GLU A 53 10.56 9.60 4.10
CA GLU A 53 11.70 10.38 3.67
C GLU A 53 11.46 11.13 2.34
N ASN A 54 10.81 10.48 1.37
CA ASN A 54 10.74 10.97 -0.02
C ASN A 54 9.42 11.64 -0.38
N LEU A 55 8.28 11.19 0.18
CA LEU A 55 6.95 11.78 -0.05
C LEU A 55 6.55 12.75 1.06
N LYS A 56 7.33 12.81 2.16
CA LYS A 56 6.99 13.59 3.36
C LYS A 56 5.67 13.13 3.99
N THR A 57 5.39 11.84 3.92
CA THR A 57 4.27 11.22 4.63
C THR A 57 4.59 11.12 6.12
N ASN A 58 3.56 10.87 6.93
CA ASN A 58 3.69 10.69 8.38
C ASN A 58 3.12 9.32 8.77
N PHE A 59 3.69 8.24 8.22
CA PHE A 59 3.35 6.89 8.63
C PHE A 59 4.12 6.50 9.90
N GLN A 60 3.49 5.69 10.75
CA GLN A 60 4.19 5.00 11.83
C GLN A 60 5.28 4.10 11.23
N ALA A 61 6.43 4.01 11.91
CA ALA A 61 7.60 3.29 11.40
C ALA A 61 7.37 1.78 11.24
N GLU A 62 6.57 1.22 12.15
CA GLU A 62 6.22 -0.21 12.13
C GLU A 62 4.92 -0.43 11.38
N ASP A 63 4.87 -1.49 10.59
CA ASP A 63 3.64 -1.98 9.98
C ASP A 63 2.82 -2.79 10.99
N GLU A 64 1.54 -2.95 10.67
CA GLU A 64 0.65 -3.79 11.44
C GLU A 64 0.17 -5.00 10.60
N VAL A 65 -0.48 -5.94 11.24
CA VAL A 65 -1.13 -7.08 10.58
C VAL A 65 -2.63 -6.95 10.78
N VAL A 66 -3.38 -7.06 9.69
CA VAL A 66 -4.85 -6.99 9.74
C VAL A 66 -5.48 -8.19 9.04
N GLU A 67 -6.45 -8.82 9.69
CA GLU A 67 -7.23 -9.90 9.09
C GLU A 67 -8.26 -9.36 8.10
N VAL A 68 -8.49 -10.09 7.00
CA VAL A 68 -9.44 -9.70 5.93
C VAL A 68 -10.84 -9.40 6.49
N GLY A 69 -11.28 -10.17 7.48
CA GLY A 69 -12.61 -10.04 8.09
C GLY A 69 -12.71 -9.03 9.24
N SER A 70 -11.59 -8.45 9.67
CA SER A 70 -11.57 -7.51 10.80
C SER A 70 -12.15 -6.15 10.44
N ALA A 71 -12.84 -5.52 11.41
CA ALA A 71 -13.25 -4.12 11.30
C ALA A 71 -12.06 -3.15 11.31
N GLU A 72 -10.91 -3.57 11.87
CA GLU A 72 -9.69 -2.76 11.91
C GLU A 72 -9.14 -2.45 10.51
N ILE A 73 -9.53 -3.22 9.46
CA ILE A 73 -9.09 -2.99 8.09
C ILE A 73 -9.34 -1.55 7.61
N PHE A 74 -10.39 -0.89 8.12
CA PHE A 74 -10.76 0.48 7.75
C PHE A 74 -9.84 1.55 8.34
N ASN A 75 -8.91 1.20 9.23
CA ASN A 75 -7.92 2.12 9.81
C ASN A 75 -6.70 2.34 8.90
N TYR A 76 -6.56 1.57 7.81
CA TYR A 76 -5.38 1.57 6.97
C TYR A 76 -5.71 2.10 5.57
N PRO A 77 -5.14 3.23 5.13
CA PRO A 77 -5.37 3.74 3.77
C PRO A 77 -4.72 2.88 2.69
N PHE A 78 -3.68 2.13 3.05
CA PHE A 78 -2.92 1.25 2.18
C PHE A 78 -2.67 -0.09 2.88
N ILE A 79 -3.04 -1.17 2.20
CA ILE A 79 -2.83 -2.54 2.67
C ILE A 79 -1.98 -3.28 1.65
N PHE A 80 -0.95 -3.98 2.17
CA PHE A 80 -0.05 -4.82 1.41
C PHE A 80 -0.41 -6.29 1.61
N MET A 81 -0.52 -7.02 0.51
CA MET A 81 -0.75 -8.46 0.50
C MET A 81 0.38 -9.15 -0.24
N THR A 82 0.96 -10.15 0.37
CA THR A 82 2.02 -10.98 -0.18
C THR A 82 1.82 -12.44 0.20
N GLY A 83 2.61 -13.33 -0.33
CA GLY A 83 2.72 -14.74 0.07
C GLY A 83 2.61 -15.71 -1.08
N HIS A 84 3.19 -16.89 -0.86
CA HIS A 84 3.10 -18.03 -1.75
C HIS A 84 1.90 -18.92 -1.38
N GLY A 85 1.39 -19.67 -2.35
CA GLY A 85 0.38 -20.70 -2.11
C GLY A 85 -1.05 -20.19 -2.04
N ASN A 86 -1.88 -20.93 -1.33
CA ASN A 86 -3.32 -20.79 -1.45
C ASN A 86 -3.87 -19.62 -0.63
N VAL A 87 -4.81 -18.92 -1.22
CA VAL A 87 -5.58 -17.82 -0.60
C VAL A 87 -7.05 -18.22 -0.57
N ILE A 88 -7.68 -18.07 0.58
CA ILE A 88 -9.12 -18.34 0.74
C ILE A 88 -9.75 -17.17 1.49
N PHE A 89 -10.77 -16.57 0.89
CA PHE A 89 -11.69 -15.65 1.57
C PHE A 89 -13.05 -16.33 1.75
N SER A 90 -13.59 -16.28 2.95
CA SER A 90 -15.01 -16.55 3.16
C SER A 90 -15.87 -15.45 2.51
N ASP A 91 -17.16 -15.69 2.36
CA ASP A 91 -18.09 -14.67 1.80
C ASP A 91 -18.12 -13.41 2.69
N GLN A 92 -18.01 -13.59 4.01
CA GLN A 92 -17.94 -12.48 4.95
C GLN A 92 -16.66 -11.66 4.76
N GLU A 93 -15.50 -12.30 4.63
CA GLU A 93 -14.21 -11.66 4.40
C GLU A 93 -14.20 -10.93 3.05
N ALA A 94 -14.70 -11.58 1.99
CA ALA A 94 -14.83 -10.94 0.68
C ALA A 94 -15.75 -9.71 0.74
N GLY A 95 -16.87 -9.81 1.44
CA GLY A 95 -17.78 -8.69 1.67
C GLY A 95 -17.16 -7.55 2.47
N ASN A 96 -16.34 -7.87 3.48
CA ASN A 96 -15.61 -6.88 4.28
C ASN A 96 -14.53 -6.17 3.45
N LEU A 97 -13.72 -6.93 2.71
CA LEU A 97 -12.70 -6.38 1.81
C LEU A 97 -13.31 -5.49 0.72
N ARG A 98 -14.48 -5.91 0.16
CA ARG A 98 -15.22 -5.06 -0.78
C ARG A 98 -15.61 -3.72 -0.16
N LYS A 99 -16.17 -3.72 1.06
CA LYS A 99 -16.54 -2.49 1.76
C LYS A 99 -15.34 -1.58 1.98
N TYR A 100 -14.21 -2.16 2.41
CA TYR A 100 -12.96 -1.43 2.57
C TYR A 100 -12.51 -0.77 1.27
N LEU A 101 -12.44 -1.55 0.18
CA LEU A 101 -11.98 -1.05 -1.11
C LEU A 101 -12.94 -0.03 -1.73
N THR A 102 -14.24 -0.22 -1.58
CA THR A 102 -15.22 0.75 -2.10
C THR A 102 -15.36 1.99 -1.22
N GLY A 103 -14.95 1.91 0.04
CA GLY A 103 -14.98 3.00 1.02
C GLY A 103 -13.75 3.92 1.02
N GLY A 104 -12.80 3.73 0.10
CA GLY A 104 -11.59 4.57 -0.01
C GLY A 104 -10.27 3.84 0.23
N GLY A 105 -10.31 2.60 0.74
CA GLY A 105 -9.11 1.80 0.93
C GLY A 105 -8.43 1.39 -0.38
N PHE A 106 -7.16 1.02 -0.30
CA PHE A 106 -6.36 0.55 -1.42
C PHE A 106 -5.62 -0.73 -1.04
N LEU A 107 -5.67 -1.72 -1.93
CA LEU A 107 -4.96 -2.99 -1.78
C LEU A 107 -3.86 -3.09 -2.84
N HIS A 108 -2.63 -3.31 -2.40
CA HIS A 108 -1.54 -3.78 -3.24
C HIS A 108 -1.36 -5.29 -3.04
N ILE A 109 -1.45 -6.06 -4.10
CA ILE A 109 -1.14 -7.48 -4.13
C ILE A 109 0.23 -7.63 -4.79
N CYS A 110 1.17 -8.19 -4.04
CA CYS A 110 2.49 -8.54 -4.54
C CYS A 110 2.47 -9.96 -5.09
N ASP A 111 2.98 -10.14 -6.29
CA ASP A 111 3.06 -11.44 -6.94
C ASP A 111 4.23 -12.24 -6.40
N ASN A 112 3.92 -13.26 -5.62
CA ASN A 112 4.87 -14.29 -5.27
C ASN A 112 4.60 -15.55 -6.10
N TYR A 113 5.61 -16.31 -6.37
CA TYR A 113 5.53 -17.50 -7.21
C TYR A 113 4.31 -18.39 -6.88
N GLY A 114 3.44 -18.58 -7.88
CA GLY A 114 2.26 -19.43 -7.76
C GLY A 114 1.04 -18.81 -7.07
N LEU A 115 1.05 -17.52 -6.68
CA LEU A 115 -0.08 -16.83 -6.08
C LEU A 115 -1.23 -16.60 -7.07
N ASP A 116 -0.93 -16.31 -8.32
CA ASP A 116 -1.88 -15.84 -9.35
C ASP A 116 -3.15 -16.72 -9.46
N LYS A 117 -2.96 -18.03 -9.57
CA LYS A 117 -4.08 -18.99 -9.71
C LYS A 117 -5.03 -19.03 -8.51
N PHE A 118 -4.58 -18.58 -7.35
CA PHE A 118 -5.37 -18.55 -6.13
C PHE A 118 -6.03 -17.19 -5.89
N ILE A 119 -5.29 -16.10 -6.11
CA ILE A 119 -5.79 -14.76 -5.77
C ILE A 119 -6.88 -14.28 -6.73
N ARG A 120 -6.77 -14.55 -8.03
CA ARG A 120 -7.78 -14.09 -9.01
C ARG A 120 -9.19 -14.60 -8.70
N PRO A 121 -9.43 -15.89 -8.40
CA PRO A 121 -10.75 -16.37 -7.99
C PRO A 121 -11.26 -15.72 -6.68
N GLN A 122 -10.36 -15.42 -5.74
CA GLN A 122 -10.78 -14.77 -4.49
C GLN A 122 -11.17 -13.30 -4.71
N MET A 123 -10.42 -12.57 -5.54
CA MET A 123 -10.80 -11.21 -5.90
C MET A 123 -12.07 -11.15 -6.76
N LYS A 124 -12.39 -12.23 -7.49
CA LYS A 124 -13.69 -12.38 -8.18
C LYS A 124 -14.85 -12.56 -7.21
N LYS A 125 -14.65 -13.11 -6.00
CA LYS A 125 -15.65 -13.10 -4.92
C LYS A 125 -15.85 -11.69 -4.35
N VAL A 126 -14.78 -10.91 -4.24
CA VAL A 126 -14.82 -9.51 -3.76
C VAL A 126 -15.57 -8.62 -4.76
N PHE A 127 -15.27 -8.76 -6.05
CA PHE A 127 -15.87 -8.01 -7.15
C PHE A 127 -16.33 -8.96 -8.28
N PRO A 128 -17.51 -9.58 -8.14
CA PRO A 128 -18.04 -10.48 -9.19
C PRO A 128 -18.17 -9.82 -10.56
N GLU A 129 -18.36 -8.51 -10.59
CA GLU A 129 -18.56 -7.70 -11.80
C GLU A 129 -17.25 -7.19 -12.45
N LEU A 130 -16.11 -7.32 -11.76
CA LEU A 130 -14.83 -6.82 -12.27
C LEU A 130 -13.88 -7.96 -12.62
N ASP A 131 -13.01 -7.70 -13.57
CA ASP A 131 -11.83 -8.51 -13.88
C ASP A 131 -10.57 -7.66 -13.73
N PHE A 132 -9.46 -8.29 -13.40
CA PHE A 132 -8.17 -7.63 -13.45
C PHE A 132 -7.86 -7.20 -14.89
N VAL A 133 -7.61 -5.93 -15.09
CA VAL A 133 -7.21 -5.36 -16.38
C VAL A 133 -5.75 -4.91 -16.30
N GLU A 134 -4.98 -5.20 -17.34
CA GLU A 134 -3.63 -4.65 -17.41
C GLU A 134 -3.70 -3.13 -17.59
N LEU A 135 -2.99 -2.40 -16.73
CA LEU A 135 -2.97 -0.95 -16.78
C LEU A 135 -2.03 -0.48 -17.90
N PRO A 136 -2.48 0.43 -18.76
CA PRO A 136 -1.64 0.95 -19.84
C PRO A 136 -0.47 1.77 -19.27
N LEU A 137 0.64 1.85 -20.01
CA LEU A 137 1.88 2.51 -19.55
C LEU A 137 1.69 3.98 -19.15
N ASN A 138 0.70 4.66 -19.71
CA ASN A 138 0.35 6.04 -19.35
C ASN A 138 -0.63 6.14 -18.16
N TYR A 139 -0.92 5.03 -17.46
CA TYR A 139 -1.80 5.08 -16.31
C TYR A 139 -1.18 5.91 -15.17
N PRO A 140 -1.96 6.77 -14.49
CA PRO A 140 -1.40 7.72 -13.50
C PRO A 140 -0.55 7.09 -12.39
N ILE A 141 -0.77 5.82 -12.03
CA ILE A 141 -0.01 5.13 -10.98
C ILE A 141 1.50 5.01 -11.31
N TYR A 142 1.85 4.98 -12.60
CA TYR A 142 3.24 4.93 -13.05
C TYR A 142 3.92 6.29 -13.07
N HIS A 143 3.16 7.39 -12.92
CA HIS A 143 3.61 8.77 -13.10
C HIS A 143 3.27 9.67 -11.90
N GLN A 144 3.46 9.14 -10.69
CA GLN A 144 3.27 9.92 -9.47
C GLN A 144 4.54 10.74 -9.14
N LYS A 145 5.23 10.45 -8.05
CA LYS A 145 6.51 11.07 -7.69
C LYS A 145 7.62 10.72 -8.67
N TYR A 146 7.60 9.48 -9.14
CA TYR A 146 8.61 8.93 -10.03
C TYR A 146 7.98 8.51 -11.35
N ASP A 147 8.74 8.69 -12.45
CA ASP A 147 8.28 8.32 -13.79
C ASP A 147 8.73 6.90 -14.16
N PHE A 148 7.76 6.05 -14.49
CA PHE A 148 7.94 4.68 -14.95
C PHE A 148 7.36 4.53 -16.36
N ALA A 149 7.92 5.24 -17.33
CA ALA A 149 7.44 5.27 -18.72
C ALA A 149 7.36 3.87 -19.36
N ASN A 150 8.13 2.90 -18.86
CA ASN A 150 8.12 1.51 -19.33
C ASN A 150 7.29 0.57 -18.43
N GLY A 151 6.51 1.10 -17.49
CA GLY A 151 5.72 0.32 -16.53
C GLY A 151 6.55 -0.24 -15.38
N LEU A 152 6.11 -1.37 -14.81
CA LEU A 152 6.75 -1.97 -13.63
C LEU A 152 8.21 -2.37 -13.89
N PRO A 153 9.12 -2.17 -12.93
CA PRO A 153 10.43 -2.77 -12.96
C PRO A 153 10.30 -4.29 -12.75
N LYS A 154 11.07 -5.11 -13.46
CA LYS A 154 11.23 -6.52 -13.10
C LYS A 154 12.16 -6.60 -11.91
N VAL A 155 11.68 -7.15 -10.79
CA VAL A 155 12.42 -7.26 -9.54
C VAL A 155 12.93 -8.68 -9.34
N HIS A 156 12.02 -9.66 -9.47
CA HIS A 156 12.35 -11.07 -9.32
C HIS A 156 11.86 -11.87 -10.53
N GLU A 157 12.52 -13.01 -10.80
CA GLU A 157 12.10 -13.94 -11.86
C GLU A 157 11.17 -15.01 -11.29
N HIS A 158 9.99 -15.15 -11.87
CA HIS A 158 9.04 -16.22 -11.53
C HIS A 158 8.94 -17.23 -12.67
N GLU A 159 8.05 -17.00 -13.63
CA GLU A 159 7.80 -17.92 -14.74
C GLU A 159 8.40 -17.42 -16.07
N GLY A 160 9.26 -16.40 -16.03
CA GLY A 160 9.93 -15.84 -17.20
C GLY A 160 9.08 -14.85 -17.99
N GLY A 161 7.93 -14.45 -17.46
CA GLY A 161 7.08 -13.41 -18.04
C GLY A 161 7.63 -12.00 -17.85
N ARG A 162 7.08 -11.03 -18.58
CA ARG A 162 7.35 -9.62 -18.30
C ARG A 162 6.57 -9.14 -17.08
N ALA A 163 7.11 -8.16 -16.38
CA ALA A 163 6.38 -7.47 -15.31
C ALA A 163 5.13 -6.77 -15.86
N GLN A 164 3.98 -6.97 -15.22
CA GLN A 164 2.68 -6.43 -15.59
C GLN A 164 1.96 -5.87 -14.38
N GLY A 165 1.46 -4.65 -14.48
CA GLY A 165 0.58 -4.08 -13.48
C GLY A 165 -0.87 -4.30 -13.84
N PHE A 166 -1.59 -5.10 -13.06
CA PHE A 166 -3.03 -5.28 -13.19
C PHE A 166 -3.78 -4.43 -12.17
N GLY A 167 -4.97 -3.99 -12.53
CA GLY A 167 -5.84 -3.21 -11.66
C GLY A 167 -7.26 -3.73 -11.61
N LEU A 168 -7.90 -3.57 -10.45
CA LEU A 168 -9.35 -3.59 -10.33
C LEU A 168 -9.86 -2.15 -10.27
N ILE A 169 -10.69 -1.75 -11.22
CA ILE A 169 -11.20 -0.39 -11.33
C ILE A 169 -12.70 -0.41 -11.00
N TYR A 170 -13.06 0.16 -9.86
CA TYR A 170 -14.43 0.27 -9.41
C TYR A 170 -14.92 1.72 -9.54
N LYS A 171 -15.95 1.95 -10.35
CA LYS A 171 -16.53 3.29 -10.60
C LYS A 171 -15.48 4.36 -10.96
N GLY A 172 -14.50 3.99 -11.79
CA GLY A 172 -13.43 4.89 -12.23
C GLY A 172 -12.24 5.02 -11.28
N ARG A 173 -12.27 4.44 -10.07
CA ARG A 173 -11.18 4.43 -9.11
C ARG A 173 -10.45 3.08 -9.15
N LEU A 174 -9.12 3.12 -9.23
CA LEU A 174 -8.30 1.93 -9.03
C LEU A 174 -8.29 1.58 -7.55
N VAL A 175 -8.93 0.46 -7.19
CA VAL A 175 -9.09 0.03 -5.80
C VAL A 175 -8.08 -1.03 -5.39
N CYS A 176 -7.53 -1.75 -6.37
CA CYS A 176 -6.54 -2.80 -6.14
C CYS A 176 -5.52 -2.77 -7.27
N PHE A 177 -4.24 -2.86 -6.91
CA PHE A 177 -3.13 -3.01 -7.84
C PHE A 177 -2.44 -4.35 -7.59
N TYR A 178 -2.12 -5.07 -8.66
CA TYR A 178 -1.47 -6.38 -8.63
C TYR A 178 -0.25 -6.34 -9.54
N ASP A 179 0.93 -6.54 -8.99
CA ASP A 179 2.23 -6.47 -9.66
C ASP A 179 2.71 -7.82 -10.21
N TYR A 180 1.92 -8.42 -11.09
CA TYR A 180 2.15 -9.75 -11.68
C TYR A 180 3.53 -9.87 -12.34
N GLU A 181 4.25 -10.98 -12.11
CA GLU A 181 5.59 -11.26 -12.62
C GLU A 181 6.64 -10.18 -12.26
N CYS A 182 6.41 -9.43 -11.20
CA CYS A 182 7.27 -8.31 -10.78
C CYS A 182 7.92 -8.52 -9.42
N ASP A 183 7.10 -8.86 -8.41
CA ASP A 183 7.50 -9.06 -7.01
C ASP A 183 8.16 -7.82 -6.39
N LEU A 184 7.39 -6.72 -6.32
CA LEU A 184 7.86 -5.49 -5.68
C LEU A 184 8.23 -5.70 -4.21
N GLY A 185 7.53 -6.61 -3.50
CA GLY A 185 7.79 -6.93 -2.10
C GLY A 185 9.21 -7.38 -1.85
N ASN A 186 9.72 -8.29 -2.66
CA ASN A 186 11.12 -8.73 -2.60
C ASN A 186 12.09 -7.55 -2.75
N GLY A 187 11.78 -6.62 -3.66
CA GLY A 187 12.61 -5.43 -3.86
C GLY A 187 12.53 -4.41 -2.71
N TRP A 188 11.55 -4.52 -1.82
CA TRP A 188 11.47 -3.67 -0.62
C TRP A 188 12.16 -4.28 0.59
N GLU A 189 12.46 -5.59 0.58
CA GLU A 189 13.19 -6.27 1.65
C GLU A 189 14.55 -5.62 1.92
N ASP A 190 15.17 -6.00 3.04
CA ASP A 190 16.53 -5.60 3.35
C ASP A 190 17.49 -6.06 2.26
N PHE A 191 18.43 -5.18 1.91
CA PHE A 191 19.42 -5.49 0.89
C PHE A 191 20.22 -6.75 1.25
N GLY A 192 20.27 -7.68 0.30
CA GLY A 192 20.96 -8.97 0.46
C GLY A 192 20.05 -10.08 1.01
N THR A 193 18.75 -9.86 1.17
CA THR A 193 17.80 -10.91 1.52
C THR A 193 17.71 -11.97 0.43
N TYR A 194 17.73 -11.57 -0.82
CA TYR A 194 17.70 -12.46 -1.97
C TYR A 194 19.01 -12.44 -2.74
N ALA A 195 19.41 -13.62 -3.23
CA ALA A 195 20.62 -13.74 -4.07
C ALA A 195 20.39 -13.05 -5.42
N GLY A 196 21.34 -12.21 -5.81
CA GLY A 196 21.26 -11.48 -7.10
C GLY A 196 20.61 -10.10 -7.04
N ASP A 197 20.07 -9.71 -5.88
CA ASP A 197 19.52 -8.37 -5.71
C ASP A 197 20.60 -7.31 -5.87
N THR A 198 20.25 -6.25 -6.59
CA THR A 198 21.09 -5.07 -6.72
C THR A 198 20.48 -3.88 -6.02
N GLN A 199 21.31 -2.95 -5.54
CA GLN A 199 20.80 -1.69 -4.98
C GLN A 199 19.97 -0.91 -6.01
N GLU A 200 20.31 -0.99 -7.29
CA GLU A 200 19.58 -0.33 -8.35
C GLU A 200 18.16 -0.87 -8.47
N THR A 201 18.00 -2.21 -8.51
CA THR A 201 16.69 -2.88 -8.57
C THR A 201 15.86 -2.55 -7.32
N ARG A 202 16.48 -2.62 -6.14
CA ARG A 202 15.85 -2.28 -4.87
C ARG A 202 15.32 -0.84 -4.86
N ILE A 203 16.13 0.13 -5.28
CA ILE A 203 15.71 1.55 -5.34
C ILE A 203 14.58 1.74 -6.37
N LYS A 204 14.61 1.04 -7.51
CA LYS A 204 13.50 1.08 -8.48
C LYS A 204 12.20 0.53 -7.86
N ALA A 205 12.28 -0.60 -7.15
CA ALA A 205 11.13 -1.19 -6.47
C ALA A 205 10.55 -0.24 -5.40
N LEU A 206 11.38 0.35 -4.54
CA LEU A 206 10.95 1.33 -3.54
C LEU A 206 10.34 2.58 -4.16
N LYS A 207 10.87 3.08 -5.27
CA LYS A 207 10.29 4.21 -6.02
C LYS A 207 8.91 3.86 -6.58
N MET A 208 8.74 2.65 -7.11
CA MET A 208 7.42 2.21 -7.59
C MET A 208 6.45 2.03 -6.42
N GLY A 209 6.89 1.46 -5.30
CA GLY A 209 6.09 1.39 -4.07
C GLY A 209 5.65 2.77 -3.58
N ALA A 210 6.55 3.76 -3.61
CA ALA A 210 6.18 5.14 -3.27
C ALA A 210 5.12 5.72 -4.22
N ASN A 211 5.16 5.39 -5.50
CA ASN A 211 4.10 5.76 -6.44
C ASN A 211 2.76 5.11 -6.07
N LEU A 212 2.75 3.82 -5.70
CA LEU A 212 1.53 3.13 -5.26
C LEU A 212 0.93 3.82 -4.02
N VAL A 213 1.78 4.13 -3.05
CA VAL A 213 1.35 4.80 -1.80
C VAL A 213 0.84 6.21 -2.10
N GLN A 214 1.55 7.00 -2.89
CA GLN A 214 1.10 8.35 -3.25
C GLN A 214 -0.22 8.30 -3.99
N TYR A 215 -0.36 7.39 -4.96
CA TYR A 215 -1.60 7.20 -5.69
C TYR A 215 -2.76 6.86 -4.74
N ALA A 216 -2.57 5.92 -3.81
CA ALA A 216 -3.57 5.52 -2.83
C ALA A 216 -4.04 6.67 -1.93
N LEU A 217 -3.14 7.61 -1.59
CA LEU A 217 -3.44 8.74 -0.72
C LEU A 217 -4.07 9.95 -1.43
N THR A 218 -4.05 9.99 -2.76
CA THR A 218 -4.43 11.19 -3.55
C THR A 218 -5.64 11.00 -4.47
N GLN A 219 -6.28 9.79 -4.46
CA GLN A 219 -7.50 9.54 -5.24
C GLN A 219 -8.78 9.99 -4.54
#